data_b073a01fe842e9e7c6aab732d861b915
#
_entry.id   b073a01fe842e9e7c6aab732d861b915
#
_cell.length_a   1.000
_cell.length_b   1.000
_cell.length_c   1.000
_cell.angle_alpha   90.00
_cell.angle_beta   90.00
_cell.angle_gamma   90.00
#
_symmetry.space_group_name_H-M   'P 1'
#
loop_
_entity.id
_entity.type
_entity.pdbx_description
1 polymer ?
#
loop_
_entity_poly.entity_id
_entity_poly.type
_entity_poly.pdbx_seq_one_letter_code
_entity_poly.pdbx_strand_id
1 'polypeptide(L)'
;MFVIMLCSTVLYLCSSLSGVDKGIKFFASLNFKFYVFLMAFVLILGGSAAYILNTTTSSVGYWIEHLPLWLMDTGNMGGERLVKWWTVYTWAFWIAYAPVTSVFLAQISYGRTVREFLIVNWIMPSVFALLWFGLFGGCAMNWQLNGVADIAGAIAKDGTYAGIWTFMQQLPLYKILIPINLFIMLISFSTSADNGITVLSALCMKGKKIGDEAPAFLKVVWGAAIGLLSFLLMAYASGAKGNDGVRYKVVAMGSVIAILVILMIISLMKMLFISPKEEEINASVKGDVE
;
A
#
# COMPACT_ATOMS: atom_id res chain seq x y z
N MET A 1 18.09 -13.68 6.91
CA MET A 1 16.64 -13.70 6.67
C MET A 1 15.85 -13.86 7.97
N PHE A 2 16.01 -14.95 8.72
CA PHE A 2 15.30 -15.20 10.00
C PHE A 2 15.41 -14.02 10.99
N VAL A 3 16.62 -13.52 11.22
CA VAL A 3 16.86 -12.39 12.15
C VAL A 3 16.09 -11.13 11.74
N ILE A 4 16.08 -10.80 10.45
CA ILE A 4 15.36 -9.61 9.96
C ILE A 4 13.85 -9.77 10.18
N MET A 5 13.29 -10.94 9.90
CA MET A 5 11.87 -11.20 10.11
C MET A 5 11.51 -11.20 11.59
N LEU A 6 12.36 -11.78 12.44
CA LEU A 6 12.16 -11.76 13.88
C LEU A 6 12.20 -10.33 14.42
N CYS A 7 13.21 -9.54 14.03
CA CYS A 7 13.30 -8.12 14.40
C CYS A 7 12.08 -7.32 13.92
N SER A 8 11.64 -7.53 12.69
CA SER A 8 10.44 -6.87 12.17
C SER A 8 9.19 -7.26 12.96
N THR A 9 9.04 -8.56 13.30
CA THR A 9 7.91 -9.05 14.09
C THR A 9 7.90 -8.44 15.49
N VAL A 10 9.05 -8.39 16.15
CA VAL A 10 9.19 -7.76 17.47
C VAL A 10 8.88 -6.27 17.39
N LEU A 11 9.38 -5.56 16.38
CA LEU A 11 9.14 -4.13 16.20
C LEU A 11 7.66 -3.81 16.08
N TYR A 12 6.91 -4.48 15.20
CA TYR A 12 5.50 -4.15 15.04
C TYR A 12 4.64 -4.63 16.22
N LEU A 13 5.02 -5.72 16.91
CA LEU A 13 4.36 -6.13 18.14
C LEU A 13 4.58 -5.12 19.26
N CYS A 14 5.81 -4.65 19.44
CA CYS A 14 6.12 -3.59 20.42
C CYS A 14 5.33 -2.30 20.08
N SER A 15 5.24 -1.94 18.81
CA SER A 15 4.43 -0.80 18.34
C SER A 15 2.96 -0.98 18.72
N SER A 16 2.38 -2.13 18.37
CA SER A 16 0.96 -2.43 18.61
C SER A 16 0.57 -2.52 20.09
N LEU A 17 1.49 -2.96 20.94
CA LEU A 17 1.26 -3.12 22.38
C LEU A 17 1.49 -1.83 23.18
N SER A 18 2.38 -0.97 22.70
CA SER A 18 2.76 0.23 23.44
C SER A 18 1.68 1.31 23.47
N GLY A 19 0.65 1.21 22.62
CA GLY A 19 -0.44 2.19 22.54
C GLY A 19 0.06 3.62 22.25
N VAL A 20 1.27 3.75 21.72
CA VAL A 20 1.97 5.03 21.59
C VAL A 20 1.53 5.76 20.33
N ASP A 21 0.32 6.30 20.36
CA ASP A 21 -0.16 7.22 19.32
C ASP A 21 0.84 8.29 18.91
N LYS A 22 1.59 8.81 19.87
CA LYS A 22 2.61 9.84 19.62
C LYS A 22 3.83 9.30 18.86
N GLY A 23 4.30 8.11 19.20
CA GLY A 23 5.45 7.47 18.53
C GLY A 23 5.13 7.11 17.08
N ILE A 24 4.00 6.47 16.84
CA ILE A 24 3.54 6.08 15.48
C ILE A 24 3.36 7.33 14.61
N LYS A 25 2.70 8.37 15.13
CA LYS A 25 2.52 9.64 14.42
C LYS A 25 3.86 10.32 14.08
N PHE A 26 4.81 10.28 15.00
CA PHE A 26 6.16 10.82 14.75
C PHE A 26 6.87 10.05 13.63
N PHE A 27 6.91 8.73 13.70
CA PHE A 27 7.55 7.90 12.69
C PHE A 27 6.85 7.98 11.32
N ALA A 28 5.52 8.02 11.29
CA ALA A 28 4.76 8.21 10.05
C ALA A 28 5.07 9.58 9.41
N SER A 29 5.15 10.64 10.21
CA SER A 29 5.54 11.97 9.75
C SER A 29 6.98 12.02 9.24
N LEU A 30 7.91 11.38 9.95
CA LEU A 30 9.31 11.27 9.52
C LEU A 30 9.43 10.52 8.19
N ASN A 31 8.70 9.43 8.06
CA ASN A 31 8.61 8.62 6.86
C ASN A 31 8.13 9.44 5.65
N PHE A 32 7.02 10.15 5.79
CA PHE A 32 6.50 11.02 4.74
C PHE A 32 7.50 12.11 4.34
N LYS A 33 8.09 12.80 5.31
CA LYS A 33 9.11 13.84 5.06
C LYS A 33 10.33 13.28 4.32
N PHE A 34 10.77 12.08 4.68
CA PHE A 34 11.88 11.43 4.01
C PHE A 34 11.56 11.09 2.54
N TYR A 35 10.38 10.56 2.26
CA TYR A 35 9.99 10.27 0.88
C TYR A 35 9.82 11.52 0.03
N VAL A 36 9.29 12.61 0.59
CA VAL A 36 9.25 13.91 -0.11
C VAL A 36 10.66 14.45 -0.35
N PHE A 37 11.55 14.35 0.64
CA PHE A 37 12.96 14.70 0.48
C PHE A 37 13.62 13.86 -0.62
N LEU A 38 13.40 12.55 -0.63
CA LEU A 38 13.98 11.65 -1.63
C LEU A 38 13.48 11.95 -3.05
N MET A 39 12.20 12.30 -3.21
CA MET A 39 11.67 12.78 -4.50
C MET A 39 12.36 14.04 -4.98
N ALA A 40 12.50 15.04 -4.11
CA ALA A 40 13.20 16.27 -4.44
C ALA A 40 14.69 16.02 -4.73
N PHE A 41 15.33 15.15 -3.98
CA PHE A 41 16.72 14.75 -4.16
C PHE A 41 16.94 14.08 -5.54
N VAL A 42 16.08 13.14 -5.92
CA VAL A 42 16.13 12.48 -7.23
C VAL A 42 15.86 13.48 -8.36
N LEU A 43 14.91 14.40 -8.19
CA LEU A 43 14.62 15.41 -9.20
C LEU A 43 15.83 16.34 -9.47
N ILE A 44 16.52 16.74 -8.39
CA ILE A 44 17.64 17.70 -8.49
C ILE A 44 18.94 17.00 -8.93
N LEU A 45 19.21 15.81 -8.39
CA LEU A 45 20.50 15.12 -8.51
C LEU A 45 20.45 13.87 -9.39
N GLY A 46 19.28 13.47 -9.87
CA GLY A 46 19.07 12.29 -10.72
C GLY A 46 19.39 12.49 -12.20
N GLY A 47 20.12 13.57 -12.56
CA GLY A 47 20.53 13.86 -13.92
C GLY A 47 19.78 15.05 -14.53
N SER A 48 18.94 14.83 -15.57
CA SER A 48 18.20 15.90 -16.23
C SER A 48 16.81 16.08 -15.63
N ALA A 49 16.63 17.09 -14.77
CA ALA A 49 15.31 17.43 -14.20
C ALA A 49 14.27 17.72 -15.32
N ALA A 50 14.70 18.39 -16.40
CA ALA A 50 13.81 18.66 -17.53
C ALA A 50 13.32 17.37 -18.20
N TYR A 51 14.19 16.40 -18.42
CA TYR A 51 13.80 15.09 -18.96
C TYR A 51 12.83 14.38 -18.03
N ILE A 52 13.13 14.34 -16.73
CA ILE A 52 12.29 13.67 -15.71
C ILE A 52 10.89 14.28 -15.69
N LEU A 53 10.77 15.60 -15.64
CA LEU A 53 9.50 16.31 -15.62
C LEU A 53 8.70 16.12 -16.93
N ASN A 54 9.36 16.26 -18.08
CA ASN A 54 8.74 16.04 -19.38
C ASN A 54 8.22 14.60 -19.51
N THR A 55 9.02 13.61 -19.12
CA THR A 55 8.63 12.20 -19.15
C THR A 55 7.47 11.93 -18.20
N THR A 56 7.49 12.51 -17.00
CA THR A 56 6.39 12.40 -16.03
C THR A 56 5.09 12.94 -16.61
N THR A 57 5.13 14.16 -17.17
CA THR A 57 3.96 14.81 -17.77
C THR A 57 3.42 14.03 -18.97
N SER A 58 4.29 13.61 -19.88
CA SER A 58 3.92 12.81 -21.05
C SER A 58 3.34 11.45 -20.65
N SER A 59 3.89 10.81 -19.62
CA SER A 59 3.40 9.51 -19.12
C SER A 59 1.99 9.63 -18.54
N VAL A 60 1.67 10.73 -17.86
CA VAL A 60 0.31 10.97 -17.35
C VAL A 60 -0.67 11.16 -18.52
N GLY A 61 -0.31 11.95 -19.53
CA GLY A 61 -1.13 12.12 -20.72
C GLY A 61 -1.39 10.80 -21.45
N TYR A 62 -0.33 10.05 -21.69
CA TYR A 62 -0.41 8.73 -22.32
C TYR A 62 -1.27 7.74 -21.52
N TRP A 63 -1.14 7.76 -20.19
CA TRP A 63 -1.94 6.92 -19.29
C TRP A 63 -3.43 7.26 -19.38
N ILE A 64 -3.80 8.55 -19.38
CA ILE A 64 -5.19 8.99 -19.49
C ILE A 64 -5.78 8.57 -20.85
N GLU A 65 -5.04 8.75 -21.93
CA GLU A 65 -5.46 8.39 -23.28
C GLU A 65 -5.71 6.89 -23.43
N HIS A 66 -4.82 6.05 -22.87
CA HIS A 66 -4.88 4.60 -23.05
C HIS A 66 -5.61 3.87 -21.92
N LEU A 67 -6.03 4.57 -20.86
CA LEU A 67 -6.69 3.96 -19.70
C LEU A 67 -7.91 3.10 -20.07
N PRO A 68 -8.86 3.53 -20.92
CA PRO A 68 -10.01 2.70 -21.29
C PRO A 68 -9.59 1.41 -22.00
N LEU A 69 -8.61 1.49 -22.89
CA LEU A 69 -8.08 0.33 -23.61
C LEU A 69 -7.45 -0.69 -22.64
N TRP A 70 -6.63 -0.22 -21.74
CA TRP A 70 -5.95 -1.10 -20.77
C TRP A 70 -6.90 -1.73 -19.75
N LEU A 71 -7.96 -1.02 -19.37
CA LEU A 71 -8.98 -1.56 -18.47
C LEU A 71 -9.82 -2.67 -19.13
N MET A 72 -9.97 -2.61 -20.45
CA MET A 72 -10.75 -3.57 -21.25
C MET A 72 -9.87 -4.67 -21.89
N ASP A 73 -8.55 -4.60 -21.72
CA ASP A 73 -7.63 -5.60 -22.27
C ASP A 73 -7.75 -6.91 -21.49
N THR A 74 -8.15 -7.97 -22.20
CA THR A 74 -8.28 -9.34 -21.66
C THR A 74 -7.05 -10.20 -21.95
N GLY A 75 -6.04 -9.64 -22.63
CA GLY A 75 -4.82 -10.36 -23.05
C GLY A 75 -4.95 -11.14 -24.36
N ASN A 76 -6.13 -11.13 -25.01
CA ASN A 76 -6.38 -11.89 -26.25
C ASN A 76 -5.61 -11.31 -27.46
N MET A 77 -5.24 -10.04 -27.40
CA MET A 77 -4.51 -9.35 -28.48
C MET A 77 -2.98 -9.39 -28.31
N GLY A 78 -2.49 -10.18 -27.41
CA GLY A 78 -1.09 -10.22 -26.98
C GLY A 78 -0.91 -9.52 -25.64
N GLY A 79 0.27 -9.67 -25.01
CA GLY A 79 0.53 -9.06 -23.71
C GLY A 79 -0.14 -9.76 -22.52
N GLU A 80 -0.57 -11.01 -22.66
CA GLU A 80 -1.22 -11.82 -21.62
C GLU A 80 -0.47 -11.76 -20.28
N ARG A 81 0.87 -11.71 -20.31
CA ARG A 81 1.72 -11.58 -19.12
C ARG A 81 1.48 -10.25 -18.41
N LEU A 82 1.33 -9.14 -19.16
CA LEU A 82 1.08 -7.82 -18.62
C LEU A 82 -0.29 -7.77 -17.92
N VAL A 83 -1.33 -8.27 -18.58
CA VAL A 83 -2.70 -8.33 -18.04
C VAL A 83 -2.73 -9.20 -16.78
N LYS A 84 -2.14 -10.38 -16.77
CA LYS A 84 -2.08 -11.27 -15.60
C LYS A 84 -1.39 -10.60 -14.39
N TRP A 85 -0.26 -9.91 -14.62
CA TRP A 85 0.55 -9.37 -13.54
C TRP A 85 0.11 -7.98 -13.08
N TRP A 86 -0.38 -7.14 -13.97
CA TRP A 86 -0.73 -5.76 -13.62
C TRP A 86 -2.24 -5.56 -13.47
N THR A 87 -3.04 -6.09 -14.36
CA THR A 87 -4.50 -5.92 -14.25
C THR A 87 -5.08 -6.91 -13.24
N VAL A 88 -4.99 -8.21 -13.51
CA VAL A 88 -5.67 -9.22 -12.68
C VAL A 88 -5.10 -9.27 -11.27
N TYR A 89 -3.77 -9.35 -11.14
CA TYR A 89 -3.13 -9.44 -9.81
C TYR A 89 -3.33 -8.17 -9.00
N THR A 90 -3.12 -6.99 -9.59
CA THR A 90 -3.24 -5.71 -8.87
C THR A 90 -4.65 -5.47 -8.36
N TRP A 91 -5.66 -5.67 -9.19
CA TRP A 91 -7.05 -5.55 -8.77
C TRP A 91 -7.43 -6.58 -7.71
N ALA A 92 -7.05 -7.85 -7.88
CA ALA A 92 -7.32 -8.89 -6.90
C ALA A 92 -6.66 -8.58 -5.55
N PHE A 93 -5.42 -8.05 -5.56
CA PHE A 93 -4.71 -7.63 -4.35
C PHE A 93 -5.48 -6.53 -3.59
N TRP A 94 -5.86 -5.47 -4.29
CA TRP A 94 -6.59 -4.35 -3.67
C TRP A 94 -7.98 -4.77 -3.19
N ILE A 95 -8.69 -5.57 -3.95
CA ILE A 95 -10.00 -6.12 -3.56
C ILE A 95 -9.85 -7.00 -2.31
N ALA A 96 -8.84 -7.87 -2.27
CA ALA A 96 -8.59 -8.72 -1.09
C ALA A 96 -8.28 -7.89 0.17
N TYR A 97 -7.64 -6.75 0.01
CA TYR A 97 -7.27 -5.87 1.13
C TYR A 97 -8.38 -4.90 1.55
N ALA A 98 -9.37 -4.67 0.69
CA ALA A 98 -10.44 -3.69 0.88
C ALA A 98 -11.21 -3.83 2.21
N PRO A 99 -11.63 -5.03 2.68
CA PRO A 99 -12.38 -5.15 3.93
C PRO A 99 -11.59 -4.69 5.15
N VAL A 100 -10.31 -5.06 5.25
CA VAL A 100 -9.44 -4.65 6.37
C VAL A 100 -9.20 -3.15 6.33
N THR A 101 -8.89 -2.63 5.15
CA THR A 101 -8.64 -1.19 4.96
C THR A 101 -9.88 -0.35 5.23
N SER A 102 -11.07 -0.81 4.82
CA SER A 102 -12.31 -0.07 5.03
C SER A 102 -12.65 0.08 6.51
N VAL A 103 -12.46 -0.96 7.32
CA VAL A 103 -12.65 -0.89 8.78
C VAL A 103 -11.66 0.09 9.41
N PHE A 104 -10.39 0.05 9.02
CA PHE A 104 -9.38 1.00 9.50
C PHE A 104 -9.74 2.44 9.12
N LEU A 105 -10.05 2.68 7.85
CA LEU A 105 -10.39 4.02 7.37
C LEU A 105 -11.67 4.56 8.03
N ALA A 106 -12.67 3.72 8.28
CA ALA A 106 -13.87 4.12 9.00
C ALA A 106 -13.56 4.59 10.43
N GLN A 107 -12.66 3.90 11.14
CA GLN A 107 -12.26 4.26 12.50
C GLN A 107 -11.56 5.63 12.58
N ILE A 108 -10.61 5.89 11.65
CA ILE A 108 -9.84 7.14 11.66
C ILE A 108 -10.59 8.34 11.06
N SER A 109 -11.67 8.06 10.31
CA SER A 109 -12.45 9.10 9.61
C SER A 109 -13.69 9.53 10.39
N TYR A 110 -13.88 9.03 11.60
CA TYR A 110 -15.03 9.39 12.43
C TYR A 110 -15.07 10.92 12.66
N GLY A 111 -16.25 11.53 12.42
CA GLY A 111 -16.45 12.97 12.52
C GLY A 111 -15.92 13.81 11.34
N ARG A 112 -15.44 13.16 10.26
CA ARG A 112 -15.03 13.85 9.04
C ARG A 112 -16.12 13.80 7.97
N THR A 113 -16.11 14.79 7.08
CA THR A 113 -17.01 14.80 5.94
C THR A 113 -16.58 13.80 4.86
N VAL A 114 -17.52 13.29 4.06
CA VAL A 114 -17.23 12.41 2.92
C VAL A 114 -16.27 13.08 1.94
N ARG A 115 -16.39 14.39 1.74
CA ARG A 115 -15.49 15.15 0.86
C ARG A 115 -14.05 15.11 1.37
N GLU A 116 -13.82 15.39 2.66
CA GLU A 116 -12.49 15.30 3.27
C GLU A 116 -11.93 13.88 3.16
N PHE A 117 -12.78 12.89 3.43
CA PHE A 117 -12.41 11.48 3.32
C PHE A 117 -11.89 11.14 1.92
N LEU A 118 -12.61 11.53 0.86
CA LEU A 118 -12.22 11.26 -0.53
C LEU A 118 -10.95 12.00 -0.93
N ILE A 119 -10.81 13.27 -0.53
CA ILE A 119 -9.60 14.05 -0.84
C ILE A 119 -8.37 13.41 -0.21
N VAL A 120 -8.45 13.07 1.09
CA VAL A 120 -7.28 12.57 1.85
C VAL A 120 -6.92 11.13 1.50
N ASN A 121 -7.94 10.27 1.28
CA ASN A 121 -7.67 8.83 1.10
C ASN A 121 -7.62 8.39 -0.37
N TRP A 122 -8.07 9.19 -1.31
CA TRP A 122 -8.06 8.86 -2.72
C TRP A 122 -7.23 9.84 -3.55
N ILE A 123 -7.57 11.14 -3.55
CA ILE A 123 -6.92 12.11 -4.45
C ILE A 123 -5.47 12.36 -4.05
N MET A 124 -5.19 12.68 -2.79
CA MET A 124 -3.82 12.98 -2.36
C MET A 124 -2.84 11.81 -2.54
N PRO A 125 -3.17 10.57 -2.17
CA PRO A 125 -2.29 9.44 -2.41
C PRO A 125 -2.10 9.14 -3.91
N SER A 126 -3.13 9.35 -4.74
CA SER A 126 -3.03 9.15 -6.19
C SER A 126 -2.08 10.16 -6.83
N VAL A 127 -2.18 11.44 -6.48
CA VAL A 127 -1.25 12.48 -6.94
C VAL A 127 0.17 12.18 -6.48
N PHE A 128 0.34 11.80 -5.21
CA PHE A 128 1.66 11.42 -4.69
C PHE A 128 2.24 10.22 -5.46
N ALA A 129 1.44 9.20 -5.74
CA ALA A 129 1.88 8.03 -6.51
C ALA A 129 2.29 8.41 -7.95
N LEU A 130 1.52 9.25 -8.64
CA LEU A 130 1.86 9.74 -9.98
C LEU A 130 3.22 10.48 -9.97
N LEU A 131 3.44 11.35 -9.00
CA LEU A 131 4.71 12.06 -8.85
C LEU A 131 5.84 11.07 -8.52
N TRP A 132 5.62 10.16 -7.59
CA TRP A 132 6.61 9.16 -7.19
C TRP A 132 7.07 8.32 -8.39
N PHE A 133 6.13 7.66 -9.06
CA PHE A 133 6.46 6.80 -10.20
C PHE A 133 7.00 7.59 -11.39
N GLY A 134 6.50 8.80 -11.64
CA GLY A 134 6.99 9.65 -12.69
C GLY A 134 8.44 10.08 -12.46
N LEU A 135 8.77 10.57 -11.28
CA LEU A 135 10.10 11.07 -10.96
C LEU A 135 11.14 9.93 -10.93
N PHE A 136 10.87 8.86 -10.20
CA PHE A 136 11.79 7.73 -10.12
C PHE A 136 11.86 6.95 -11.43
N GLY A 137 10.74 6.73 -12.11
CA GLY A 137 10.69 6.06 -13.40
C GLY A 137 11.35 6.88 -14.49
N GLY A 138 11.09 8.18 -14.55
CA GLY A 138 11.75 9.09 -15.49
C GLY A 138 13.26 9.15 -15.30
N CYS A 139 13.72 9.21 -14.04
CA CYS A 139 15.15 9.16 -13.72
C CYS A 139 15.78 7.81 -14.14
N ALA A 140 15.14 6.69 -13.80
CA ALA A 140 15.62 5.36 -14.16
C ALA A 140 15.72 5.16 -15.67
N MET A 141 14.71 5.62 -16.42
CA MET A 141 14.73 5.59 -17.88
C MET A 141 15.84 6.47 -18.46
N ASN A 142 16.02 7.67 -17.92
CA ASN A 142 17.10 8.55 -18.35
C ASN A 142 18.48 7.89 -18.18
N TRP A 143 18.72 7.26 -17.05
CA TRP A 143 19.99 6.57 -16.78
C TRP A 143 20.19 5.34 -17.67
N GLN A 144 19.13 4.54 -17.85
CA GLN A 144 19.18 3.36 -18.74
C GLN A 144 19.51 3.77 -20.19
N LEU A 145 18.80 4.77 -20.71
CA LEU A 145 18.98 5.22 -22.11
C LEU A 145 20.33 5.89 -22.37
N ASN A 146 20.87 6.59 -21.38
CA ASN A 146 22.18 7.25 -21.49
C ASN A 146 23.35 6.35 -21.05
N GLY A 147 23.12 5.07 -20.75
CA GLY A 147 24.15 4.13 -20.35
C GLY A 147 24.80 4.41 -19.00
N VAL A 148 24.15 5.22 -18.14
CA VAL A 148 24.63 5.52 -16.78
C VAL A 148 24.50 4.31 -15.87
N ALA A 149 23.40 3.57 -16.01
CA ALA A 149 23.14 2.35 -15.25
C ALA A 149 22.35 1.34 -16.08
N ASP A 150 22.73 0.06 -16.02
CA ASP A 150 21.98 -1.03 -16.64
C ASP A 150 20.97 -1.60 -15.65
N ILE A 151 19.89 -0.85 -15.44
CA ILE A 151 18.81 -1.23 -14.53
C ILE A 151 18.02 -2.41 -15.10
N ALA A 152 17.74 -2.39 -16.41
CA ALA A 152 16.99 -3.44 -17.08
C ALA A 152 17.75 -4.79 -17.06
N GLY A 153 19.05 -4.78 -17.32
CA GLY A 153 19.91 -5.95 -17.23
C GLY A 153 19.99 -6.52 -15.81
N ALA A 154 20.10 -5.65 -14.80
CA ALA A 154 20.08 -6.05 -13.40
C ALA A 154 18.73 -6.73 -13.01
N ILE A 155 17.61 -6.18 -13.46
CA ILE A 155 16.28 -6.78 -13.23
C ILE A 155 16.16 -8.13 -13.93
N ALA A 156 16.64 -8.26 -15.16
CA ALA A 156 16.57 -9.50 -15.92
C ALA A 156 17.42 -10.61 -15.28
N LYS A 157 18.58 -10.27 -14.72
CA LYS A 157 19.51 -11.22 -14.13
C LYS A 157 19.12 -11.64 -12.70
N ASP A 158 18.87 -10.68 -11.84
CA ASP A 158 18.76 -10.89 -10.39
C ASP A 158 17.35 -10.52 -9.82
N GLY A 159 16.42 -10.11 -10.70
CA GLY A 159 15.04 -9.79 -10.33
C GLY A 159 14.82 -8.32 -9.98
N THR A 160 13.58 -7.98 -9.70
CA THR A 160 13.11 -6.58 -9.48
C THR A 160 13.90 -5.83 -8.39
N TYR A 161 14.33 -6.54 -7.36
CA TYR A 161 15.10 -5.92 -6.26
C TYR A 161 16.47 -5.42 -6.70
N ALA A 162 17.10 -6.10 -7.65
CA ALA A 162 18.38 -5.67 -8.20
C ALA A 162 18.26 -4.33 -8.92
N GLY A 163 17.14 -4.09 -9.61
CA GLY A 163 16.89 -2.80 -10.27
C GLY A 163 16.83 -1.64 -9.28
N ILE A 164 16.14 -1.81 -8.14
CA ILE A 164 16.07 -0.78 -7.08
C ILE A 164 17.47 -0.52 -6.51
N TRP A 165 18.23 -1.60 -6.26
CA TRP A 165 19.59 -1.50 -5.74
C TRP A 165 20.52 -0.76 -6.71
N THR A 166 20.51 -1.15 -7.98
CA THR A 166 21.28 -0.51 -9.05
C THR A 166 20.91 0.97 -9.18
N PHE A 167 19.62 1.32 -9.12
CA PHE A 167 19.16 2.69 -9.12
C PHE A 167 19.72 3.49 -7.94
N MET A 168 19.56 2.97 -6.72
CA MET A 168 20.02 3.67 -5.52
C MET A 168 21.52 3.90 -5.50
N GLN A 169 22.30 2.98 -6.06
CA GLN A 169 23.78 3.11 -6.14
C GLN A 169 24.26 4.24 -7.04
N GLN A 170 23.43 4.70 -7.99
CA GLN A 170 23.78 5.84 -8.86
C GLN A 170 23.54 7.20 -8.19
N LEU A 171 22.76 7.23 -7.11
CA LEU A 171 22.52 8.48 -6.41
C LEU A 171 23.76 8.94 -5.64
N PRO A 172 24.08 10.24 -5.63
CA PRO A 172 25.11 10.76 -4.74
C PRO A 172 24.76 10.43 -3.29
N LEU A 173 25.77 10.21 -2.47
CA LEU A 173 25.62 9.81 -1.07
C LEU A 173 24.88 8.46 -0.85
N TYR A 174 24.84 7.57 -1.85
CA TYR A 174 24.13 6.29 -1.78
C TYR A 174 24.50 5.46 -0.53
N LYS A 175 25.75 5.53 -0.06
CA LYS A 175 26.21 4.83 1.16
C LYS A 175 25.47 5.26 2.41
N ILE A 176 24.94 6.47 2.44
CA ILE A 176 24.12 7.02 3.54
C ILE A 176 22.63 6.83 3.25
N LEU A 177 22.21 7.08 2.00
CA LEU A 177 20.81 6.99 1.60
C LEU A 177 20.26 5.57 1.70
N ILE A 178 21.03 4.55 1.33
CA ILE A 178 20.59 3.15 1.37
C ILE A 178 20.24 2.69 2.79
N PRO A 179 21.12 2.82 3.81
CA PRO A 179 20.77 2.47 5.18
C PRO A 179 19.56 3.23 5.72
N ILE A 180 19.48 4.54 5.44
CA ILE A 180 18.34 5.35 5.86
C ILE A 180 17.05 4.85 5.19
N ASN A 181 17.08 4.60 3.88
CA ASN A 181 15.92 4.08 3.16
C ASN A 181 15.47 2.71 3.70
N LEU A 182 16.39 1.81 3.98
CA LEU A 182 16.08 0.51 4.60
C LEU A 182 15.43 0.68 5.98
N PHE A 183 15.94 1.59 6.81
CA PHE A 183 15.35 1.90 8.11
C PHE A 183 13.93 2.47 7.98
N ILE A 184 13.72 3.41 7.06
CA ILE A 184 12.41 3.99 6.77
C ILE A 184 11.43 2.94 6.22
N MET A 185 11.90 2.02 5.37
CA MET A 185 11.08 0.90 4.89
C MET A 185 10.64 -0.03 6.03
N LEU A 186 11.52 -0.31 7.01
CA LEU A 186 11.16 -1.09 8.20
C LEU A 186 10.09 -0.39 9.04
N ILE A 187 10.18 0.92 9.22
CA ILE A 187 9.16 1.72 9.91
C ILE A 187 7.83 1.66 9.16
N SER A 188 7.84 1.87 7.83
CA SER A 188 6.65 1.80 6.99
C SER A 188 5.97 0.43 7.09
N PHE A 189 6.75 -0.64 7.03
CA PHE A 189 6.26 -2.00 7.19
C PHE A 189 5.64 -2.21 8.57
N SER A 190 6.33 -1.81 9.63
CA SER A 190 5.86 -1.96 11.01
C SER A 190 4.55 -1.21 11.26
N THR A 191 4.42 0.01 10.73
CA THR A 191 3.19 0.81 10.83
C THR A 191 2.02 0.13 10.09
N SER A 192 2.27 -0.41 8.90
CA SER A 192 1.24 -1.12 8.12
C SER A 192 0.80 -2.42 8.79
N ALA A 193 1.75 -3.17 9.36
CA ALA A 193 1.47 -4.40 10.09
C ALA A 193 0.68 -4.13 11.37
N ASP A 194 1.01 -3.09 12.11
CA ASP A 194 0.30 -2.66 13.31
C ASP A 194 -1.16 -2.32 13.02
N ASN A 195 -1.42 -1.56 11.96
CA ASN A 195 -2.79 -1.26 11.52
C ASN A 195 -3.57 -2.54 11.20
N GLY A 196 -2.98 -3.47 10.47
CA GLY A 196 -3.58 -4.77 10.16
C GLY A 196 -3.92 -5.59 11.41
N ILE A 197 -2.99 -5.68 12.34
CA ILE A 197 -3.16 -6.40 13.62
C ILE A 197 -4.29 -5.77 14.44
N THR A 198 -4.31 -4.46 14.52
CA THR A 198 -5.34 -3.72 15.27
C THR A 198 -6.73 -3.97 14.71
N VAL A 199 -6.89 -3.94 13.39
CA VAL A 199 -8.17 -4.23 12.72
C VAL A 199 -8.58 -5.69 12.93
N LEU A 200 -7.69 -6.66 12.68
CA LEU A 200 -7.99 -8.08 12.86
C LEU A 200 -8.38 -8.39 14.32
N SER A 201 -7.66 -7.81 15.27
CA SER A 201 -7.98 -7.96 16.69
C SER A 201 -9.35 -7.37 17.03
N ALA A 202 -9.68 -6.23 16.45
CA ALA A 202 -10.94 -5.56 16.63
C ALA A 202 -12.13 -6.36 16.07
N LEU A 203 -11.94 -7.00 14.92
CA LEU A 203 -12.98 -7.87 14.31
C LEU A 203 -13.30 -9.12 15.14
N CYS A 204 -12.39 -9.54 16.03
CA CYS A 204 -12.61 -10.66 16.95
C CYS A 204 -13.37 -10.29 18.23
N MET A 205 -13.72 -9.01 18.43
CA MET A 205 -14.42 -8.54 19.62
C MET A 205 -15.92 -8.45 19.40
N LYS A 206 -16.70 -9.00 20.34
CA LYS A 206 -18.15 -8.86 20.34
C LYS A 206 -18.57 -7.55 21.02
N GLY A 207 -19.49 -6.81 20.40
CA GLY A 207 -20.06 -5.59 21.00
C GLY A 207 -19.10 -4.39 21.09
N LYS A 208 -18.05 -4.36 20.25
CA LYS A 208 -17.08 -3.26 20.21
C LYS A 208 -17.72 -1.96 19.74
N LYS A 209 -17.48 -0.88 20.47
CA LYS A 209 -17.81 0.49 20.05
C LYS A 209 -16.65 1.08 19.22
N ILE A 210 -16.97 2.09 18.41
CA ILE A 210 -15.96 2.84 17.67
C ILE A 210 -15.03 3.54 18.69
N GLY A 211 -13.73 3.30 18.56
CA GLY A 211 -12.72 3.84 19.49
C GLY A 211 -12.24 2.89 20.60
N ASP A 212 -12.90 1.76 20.81
CA ASP A 212 -12.41 0.76 21.77
C ASP A 212 -11.11 0.12 21.28
N GLU A 213 -10.13 0.01 22.14
CA GLU A 213 -8.89 -0.73 21.84
C GLU A 213 -9.08 -2.24 22.01
N ALA A 214 -8.45 -3.00 21.10
CA ALA A 214 -8.45 -4.45 21.23
C ALA A 214 -7.52 -4.90 22.38
N PRO A 215 -7.87 -5.96 23.13
CA PRO A 215 -7.01 -6.51 24.17
C PRO A 215 -5.61 -6.88 23.64
N ALA A 216 -4.59 -6.60 24.44
CA ALA A 216 -3.19 -6.87 24.10
C ALA A 216 -2.97 -8.35 23.68
N PHE A 217 -3.66 -9.28 24.32
CA PHE A 217 -3.60 -10.71 23.98
C PHE A 217 -3.98 -10.98 22.50
N LEU A 218 -5.06 -10.39 22.00
CA LEU A 218 -5.47 -10.57 20.61
C LEU A 218 -4.47 -9.96 19.64
N LYS A 219 -3.90 -8.81 19.98
CA LYS A 219 -2.83 -8.18 19.19
C LYS A 219 -1.59 -9.08 19.10
N VAL A 220 -1.20 -9.72 20.21
CA VAL A 220 -0.06 -10.66 20.24
C VAL A 220 -0.35 -11.90 19.39
N VAL A 221 -1.54 -12.50 19.53
CA VAL A 221 -1.93 -13.70 18.78
C VAL A 221 -1.91 -13.42 17.28
N TRP A 222 -2.56 -12.35 16.83
CA TRP A 222 -2.57 -11.99 15.40
C TRP A 222 -1.21 -11.59 14.87
N GLY A 223 -0.45 -10.83 15.65
CA GLY A 223 0.89 -10.42 15.25
C GLY A 223 1.86 -11.61 15.15
N ALA A 224 1.82 -12.53 16.10
CA ALA A 224 2.61 -13.74 16.03
C ALA A 224 2.18 -14.66 14.86
N ALA A 225 0.89 -14.80 14.62
CA ALA A 225 0.36 -15.57 13.49
C ALA A 225 0.80 -15.02 12.14
N ILE A 226 0.74 -13.68 11.94
CA ILE A 226 1.22 -13.01 10.73
C ILE A 226 2.73 -13.21 10.56
N GLY A 227 3.51 -13.02 11.63
CA GLY A 227 4.96 -13.22 11.61
C GLY A 227 5.36 -14.66 11.28
N LEU A 228 4.70 -15.64 11.90
CA LEU A 228 4.93 -17.05 11.64
C LEU A 228 4.54 -17.43 10.20
N LEU A 229 3.36 -17.00 9.73
CA LEU A 229 2.91 -17.26 8.37
C LEU A 229 3.88 -16.66 7.34
N SER A 230 4.31 -15.42 7.57
CA SER A 230 5.29 -14.75 6.70
C SER A 230 6.62 -15.50 6.67
N PHE A 231 7.09 -15.97 7.84
CA PHE A 231 8.30 -16.77 7.93
C PHE A 231 8.17 -18.09 7.17
N LEU A 232 7.08 -18.83 7.38
CA LEU A 232 6.83 -20.10 6.69
C LEU A 232 6.76 -19.90 5.16
N LEU A 233 6.04 -18.88 4.71
CA LEU A 233 5.96 -18.55 3.27
C LEU A 233 7.32 -18.26 2.67
N MET A 234 8.19 -17.51 3.37
CA MET A 234 9.52 -17.21 2.88
C MET A 234 10.51 -18.38 3.03
N ALA A 235 10.37 -19.22 4.03
CA ALA A 235 11.23 -20.39 4.24
C ALA A 235 10.98 -21.50 3.21
N TYR A 236 9.70 -21.77 2.92
CA TYR A 236 9.33 -22.80 1.96
C TYR A 236 9.31 -22.34 0.51
N ALA A 237 9.20 -21.05 0.31
CA ALA A 237 9.13 -20.42 -0.99
C ALA A 237 10.50 -19.82 -1.33
N SER A 238 11.48 -20.64 -1.65
CA SER A 238 12.83 -20.18 -1.98
C SER A 238 12.83 -19.29 -3.23
N GLY A 239 13.21 -18.03 -3.06
CA GLY A 239 13.47 -17.07 -4.13
C GLY A 239 12.22 -16.56 -4.85
N ALA A 240 12.34 -16.33 -6.17
CA ALA A 240 11.28 -15.79 -7.02
C ALA A 240 9.97 -16.61 -7.01
N LYS A 241 10.07 -17.94 -6.90
CA LYS A 241 8.91 -18.84 -6.86
C LYS A 241 8.04 -18.65 -5.62
N GLY A 242 8.61 -18.20 -4.50
CA GLY A 242 7.86 -17.93 -3.29
C GLY A 242 6.98 -16.72 -3.38
N ASN A 243 7.48 -15.70 -4.01
CA ASN A 243 6.70 -14.50 -4.25
C ASN A 243 5.51 -14.78 -5.16
N ASP A 244 5.68 -15.65 -6.18
CA ASP A 244 4.60 -16.06 -7.06
C ASP A 244 3.52 -16.87 -6.31
N GLY A 245 3.90 -17.76 -5.40
CA GLY A 245 2.95 -18.51 -4.56
C GLY A 245 2.07 -17.60 -3.69
N VAL A 246 2.63 -16.53 -3.14
CA VAL A 246 1.86 -15.50 -2.39
C VAL A 246 0.89 -14.78 -3.33
N ARG A 247 1.35 -14.40 -4.54
CA ARG A 247 0.52 -13.71 -5.53
C ARG A 247 -0.69 -14.54 -5.97
N TYR A 248 -0.52 -15.82 -6.28
CA TYR A 248 -1.63 -16.69 -6.65
C TYR A 248 -2.68 -16.84 -5.54
N LYS A 249 -2.26 -16.92 -4.28
CA LYS A 249 -3.19 -16.97 -3.15
C LYS A 249 -4.00 -15.69 -3.01
N VAL A 250 -3.35 -14.54 -3.21
CA VAL A 250 -4.03 -13.23 -3.17
C VAL A 250 -5.07 -13.13 -4.28
N VAL A 251 -4.78 -13.58 -5.49
CA VAL A 251 -5.75 -13.59 -6.60
C VAL A 251 -6.95 -14.48 -6.27
N ALA A 252 -6.72 -15.68 -5.74
CA ALA A 252 -7.81 -16.58 -5.36
C ALA A 252 -8.70 -15.97 -4.26
N MET A 253 -8.11 -15.40 -3.23
CA MET A 253 -8.85 -14.72 -2.15
C MET A 253 -9.56 -13.45 -2.63
N GLY A 254 -8.92 -12.67 -3.48
CA GLY A 254 -9.50 -11.47 -4.08
C GLY A 254 -10.78 -11.76 -4.85
N SER A 255 -10.85 -12.87 -5.57
CA SER A 255 -12.04 -13.30 -6.30
C SER A 255 -13.24 -13.57 -5.38
N VAL A 256 -13.02 -14.22 -4.25
CA VAL A 256 -14.05 -14.47 -3.24
C VAL A 256 -14.50 -13.16 -2.58
N ILE A 257 -13.55 -12.30 -2.21
CA ILE A 257 -13.84 -11.03 -1.54
C ILE A 257 -14.52 -10.03 -2.51
N ALA A 258 -14.30 -10.16 -3.82
CA ALA A 258 -14.99 -9.32 -4.81
C ALA A 258 -16.51 -9.39 -4.67
N ILE A 259 -17.05 -10.57 -4.33
CA ILE A 259 -18.50 -10.73 -4.08
C ILE A 259 -18.93 -9.86 -2.89
N LEU A 260 -18.16 -9.86 -1.80
CA LEU A 260 -18.44 -9.02 -0.63
C LEU A 260 -18.37 -7.54 -0.97
N VAL A 261 -17.38 -7.13 -1.77
CA VAL A 261 -17.22 -5.74 -2.20
C VAL A 261 -18.43 -5.32 -3.06
N ILE A 262 -18.91 -6.17 -3.96
CA ILE A 262 -20.12 -5.89 -4.74
C ILE A 262 -21.34 -5.71 -3.82
N LEU A 263 -21.52 -6.57 -2.82
CA LEU A 263 -22.60 -6.41 -1.83
C LEU A 263 -22.47 -5.12 -1.04
N MET A 264 -21.25 -4.71 -0.67
CA MET A 264 -20.99 -3.43 -0.01
C MET A 264 -21.35 -2.23 -0.91
N ILE A 265 -21.03 -2.30 -2.20
CA ILE A 265 -21.40 -1.26 -3.18
C ILE A 265 -22.93 -1.17 -3.31
N ILE A 266 -23.62 -2.31 -3.43
CA ILE A 266 -25.08 -2.35 -3.48
C ILE A 266 -25.70 -1.74 -2.22
N SER A 267 -25.14 -2.08 -1.04
CA SER A 267 -25.58 -1.53 0.24
C SER A 267 -25.39 -0.01 0.29
N LEU A 268 -24.24 0.48 -0.15
CA LEU A 268 -23.95 1.91 -0.23
C LEU A 268 -24.92 2.63 -1.17
N MET A 269 -25.15 2.09 -2.36
CA MET A 269 -26.11 2.64 -3.31
C MET A 269 -27.53 2.70 -2.73
N LYS A 270 -27.95 1.62 -2.04
CA LYS A 270 -29.24 1.62 -1.35
C LYS A 270 -29.30 2.70 -0.27
N MET A 271 -28.25 2.87 0.52
CA MET A 271 -28.18 3.89 1.56
C MET A 271 -28.22 5.32 0.99
N LEU A 272 -27.58 5.58 -0.15
CA LEU A 272 -27.53 6.91 -0.76
C LEU A 272 -28.82 7.29 -1.49
N PHE A 273 -29.51 6.31 -2.12
CA PHE A 273 -30.66 6.61 -2.99
C PHE A 273 -32.02 6.18 -2.43
N ILE A 274 -32.05 5.28 -1.44
CA ILE A 274 -33.28 4.65 -0.94
C ILE A 274 -33.45 4.89 0.56
N SER A 275 -32.44 5.38 1.28
CA SER A 275 -32.49 5.57 2.73
C SER A 275 -33.52 6.63 3.14
N PRO A 276 -34.21 6.42 4.27
CA PRO A 276 -35.22 7.35 4.80
C PRO A 276 -34.63 8.73 5.08
N LYS A 277 -35.49 9.74 5.01
CA LYS A 277 -35.16 11.15 5.23
C LYS A 277 -34.35 11.37 6.51
N GLU A 278 -33.49 12.36 6.53
CA GLU A 278 -32.62 12.75 7.66
C GLU A 278 -33.31 12.78 9.05
N GLU A 279 -34.63 13.00 9.10
CA GLU A 279 -35.41 12.98 10.33
C GLU A 279 -35.46 11.62 11.04
N GLU A 280 -35.51 10.49 10.29
CA GLU A 280 -35.52 9.15 10.90
C GLU A 280 -34.12 8.74 11.41
N ILE A 281 -33.06 9.18 10.74
CA ILE A 281 -31.68 8.93 11.17
C ILE A 281 -31.40 9.71 12.47
N ASN A 282 -31.84 10.95 12.56
CA ASN A 282 -31.69 11.77 13.77
C ASN A 282 -32.54 11.27 14.94
N ALA A 283 -33.68 10.63 14.67
CA ALA A 283 -34.50 10.01 15.70
C ALA A 283 -33.87 8.73 16.27
N SER A 284 -33.26 7.89 15.39
CA SER A 284 -32.55 6.68 15.84
C SER A 284 -31.27 6.99 16.64
N VAL A 285 -30.52 8.03 16.25
CA VAL A 285 -29.32 8.46 16.99
C VAL A 285 -29.66 9.06 18.35
N LYS A 286 -30.82 9.70 18.50
CA LYS A 286 -31.28 10.21 19.81
C LYS A 286 -31.80 9.13 20.74
N GLY A 287 -32.39 8.05 20.20
CA GLY A 287 -32.87 6.92 20.99
C GLY A 287 -31.77 6.00 21.54
N ASP A 288 -30.56 6.05 20.98
CA ASP A 288 -29.42 5.25 21.46
C ASP A 288 -28.56 6.01 22.52
N VAL A 289 -28.97 7.22 22.91
CA VAL A 289 -28.26 8.07 23.91
C VAL A 289 -29.06 8.17 25.21
N GLU A 290 -30.32 7.71 25.28
CA GLU A 290 -31.10 7.50 26.48
C GLU A 290 -31.02 6.04 26.96
#